data_b313e6d865f06d661821c61906069625
#
_entry.id   b313e6d865f06d661821c61906069625
#
_cell.length_a   1.000
_cell.length_b   1.000
_cell.length_c   1.000
_cell.angle_alpha   90.00
_cell.angle_beta   90.00
_cell.angle_gamma   90.00
#
_symmetry.space_group_name_H-M   'P 1'
#
loop_
_entity.id
_entity.type
_entity.pdbx_description
1 polymer ?
#
loop_
_entity_poly.entity_id
_entity_poly.type
_entity_poly.pdbx_seq_one_letter_code
_entity_poly.pdbx_strand_id
1 'polypeptide(L)'
;MSAQTVVLDPITRIEGHLRIEAETDAQGKITRASSSGTSVRGIEIILRGRDPRDAWAFAQRICGVCTLVHGLASVRAPGESTSRSSGRF
;
A
#
# COMPACT_ATOMS: atom_id res chain seq x y z
N MET A 1 -17.23 8.40 -28.67
CA MET A 1 -15.85 8.06 -28.37
C MET A 1 -15.78 6.64 -27.84
N SER A 2 -14.76 5.94 -28.25
CA SER A 2 -14.56 4.58 -27.77
C SER A 2 -13.92 4.59 -26.38
N ALA A 3 -13.94 3.44 -25.72
CA ALA A 3 -13.24 3.25 -24.46
C ALA A 3 -11.74 3.49 -24.64
N GLN A 4 -11.14 4.06 -23.63
CA GLN A 4 -9.71 4.39 -23.65
C GLN A 4 -9.02 3.87 -22.40
N THR A 5 -7.74 3.55 -22.56
CA THR A 5 -6.87 3.23 -21.42
C THR A 5 -5.97 4.43 -21.17
N VAL A 6 -6.00 4.90 -19.93
CA VAL A 6 -5.17 6.01 -19.49
C VAL A 6 -4.12 5.49 -18.51
N VAL A 7 -2.86 5.81 -18.75
CA VAL A 7 -1.75 5.36 -17.90
C VAL A 7 -1.04 6.56 -17.33
N LEU A 8 -0.87 6.57 -16.00
CA LEU A 8 -0.09 7.56 -15.28
C LEU A 8 1.10 6.83 -14.65
N ASP A 9 2.30 7.06 -15.16
CA ASP A 9 3.50 6.33 -14.73
C ASP A 9 4.74 7.19 -15.01
N PRO A 10 5.45 7.60 -13.98
CA PRO A 10 5.13 7.43 -12.57
C PRO A 10 4.17 8.51 -12.06
N ILE A 11 3.50 8.21 -10.96
CA ILE A 11 2.78 9.24 -10.21
C ILE A 11 3.82 10.13 -9.54
N THR A 12 3.59 11.43 -9.59
CA THR A 12 4.52 12.42 -9.04
C THR A 12 4.16 12.79 -7.60
N ARG A 13 5.08 13.47 -6.93
CA ARG A 13 4.92 14.00 -5.57
C ARG A 13 4.78 12.91 -4.51
N ILE A 14 5.40 11.78 -4.77
CA ILE A 14 5.51 10.68 -3.80
C ILE A 14 6.94 10.18 -3.82
N GLU A 15 7.32 9.44 -2.79
CA GLU A 15 8.56 8.67 -2.79
C GLU A 15 8.24 7.28 -3.37
N GLY A 16 9.16 6.77 -4.19
CA GLY A 16 8.98 5.49 -4.84
C GLY A 16 8.25 5.62 -6.17
N HIS A 17 7.88 4.50 -6.73
CA HIS A 17 7.26 4.43 -8.04
C HIS A 17 5.87 3.81 -7.97
N LEU A 18 4.91 4.55 -8.47
CA LEU A 18 3.51 4.12 -8.53
C LEU A 18 3.00 4.31 -9.94
N ARG A 19 2.34 3.31 -10.46
CA ARG A 19 1.68 3.33 -11.75
C ARG A 19 0.17 3.22 -11.53
N ILE A 20 -0.58 4.08 -12.17
CA ILE A 20 -2.04 4.02 -12.19
C ILE A 20 -2.47 3.74 -13.62
N GLU A 21 -3.39 2.81 -13.79
CA GLU A 21 -3.97 2.50 -15.07
C GLU A 21 -5.48 2.53 -14.92
N ALA A 22 -6.16 3.27 -15.80
CA ALA A 22 -7.60 3.45 -15.75
C ALA A 22 -8.20 3.20 -17.12
N GLU A 23 -9.36 2.56 -17.13
CA GLU A 23 -10.14 2.38 -18.34
C GLU A 23 -11.36 3.28 -18.26
N THR A 24 -11.64 3.98 -19.36
CA THR A 24 -12.78 4.88 -19.43
C THR A 24 -13.76 4.40 -20.49
N ASP A 25 -15.05 4.74 -20.29
CA ASP A 25 -16.07 4.46 -21.29
C ASP A 25 -16.14 5.58 -22.32
N ALA A 26 -17.09 5.51 -23.23
CA ALA A 26 -17.27 6.50 -24.29
C ALA A 26 -17.62 7.89 -23.75
N GLN A 27 -18.14 7.97 -22.54
CA GLN A 27 -18.51 9.23 -21.90
C GLN A 27 -17.37 9.80 -21.02
N GLY A 28 -16.23 9.12 -20.99
CA GLY A 28 -15.10 9.55 -20.17
C GLY A 28 -15.18 9.14 -18.70
N LYS A 29 -16.12 8.30 -18.36
CA LYS A 29 -16.28 7.80 -16.99
C LYS A 29 -15.37 6.62 -16.77
N ILE A 30 -14.70 6.59 -15.60
CA ILE A 30 -13.80 5.48 -15.25
C ILE A 30 -14.62 4.23 -14.94
N THR A 31 -14.36 3.17 -15.68
CA THR A 31 -15.01 1.88 -15.49
C THR A 31 -14.15 0.90 -14.71
N ARG A 32 -12.84 1.09 -14.76
CA ARG A 32 -11.89 0.22 -14.07
C ARG A 32 -10.62 0.99 -13.78
N ALA A 33 -10.02 0.75 -12.63
CA ALA A 33 -8.75 1.34 -12.29
C ALA A 33 -7.91 0.36 -11.49
N SER A 34 -6.61 0.41 -11.69
CA SER A 34 -5.67 -0.39 -10.92
C SER A 34 -4.43 0.42 -10.59
N SER A 35 -3.79 0.09 -9.49
CA SER A 35 -2.52 0.69 -9.09
C SER A 35 -1.48 -0.40 -8.92
N SER A 36 -0.24 -0.07 -9.26
CA SER A 36 0.87 -1.01 -9.17
C SER A 36 2.08 -0.31 -8.59
N GLY A 37 2.65 -0.87 -7.53
CA GLY A 37 3.97 -0.49 -7.09
C GLY A 37 4.99 -1.19 -7.96
N THR A 38 5.98 -0.46 -8.45
CA THR A 38 6.96 -1.03 -9.36
C THR A 38 8.19 -1.59 -8.65
N SER A 39 8.27 -1.37 -7.32
CA SER A 39 9.33 -1.96 -6.49
C SER A 39 8.71 -2.99 -5.56
N VAL A 40 9.28 -4.19 -5.56
CA VAL A 40 8.80 -5.29 -4.71
C VAL A 40 9.81 -5.55 -3.62
N ARG A 41 9.37 -5.48 -2.36
CA ARG A 41 10.20 -5.80 -1.19
C ARG A 41 9.86 -7.17 -0.61
N GLY A 42 8.71 -7.74 -0.97
CA GLY A 42 8.28 -9.04 -0.49
C GLY A 42 7.96 -9.07 1.00
N ILE A 43 7.58 -7.93 1.56
CA ILE A 43 7.32 -7.83 3.00
C ILE A 43 6.22 -8.78 3.46
N GLU A 44 5.23 -9.01 2.63
CA GLU A 44 4.15 -9.93 2.92
C GLU A 44 4.63 -11.37 3.08
N ILE A 45 5.71 -11.72 2.38
CA ILE A 45 6.33 -13.04 2.50
C ILE A 45 7.23 -13.08 3.73
N ILE A 46 7.98 -12.01 3.97
CA ILE A 46 8.90 -11.91 5.10
C ILE A 46 8.15 -12.02 6.42
N LEU A 47 6.97 -11.42 6.51
CA LEU A 47 6.19 -11.40 7.74
C LEU A 47 5.44 -12.71 8.00
N ARG A 48 5.37 -13.59 7.03
CA ARG A 48 4.62 -14.83 7.17
C ARG A 48 5.20 -15.68 8.29
N GLY A 49 4.34 -16.10 9.23
CA GLY A 49 4.75 -16.93 10.35
C GLY A 49 5.43 -16.20 11.50
N ARG A 50 5.54 -14.86 11.41
CA ARG A 50 6.15 -14.06 12.48
C ARG A 50 5.08 -13.51 13.41
N ASP A 51 5.50 -13.20 14.64
CA ASP A 51 4.62 -12.59 15.63
C ASP A 51 4.21 -11.20 15.12
N PRO A 52 2.90 -10.91 15.08
CA PRO A 52 2.44 -9.58 14.63
C PRO A 52 3.01 -8.43 15.43
N ARG A 53 3.39 -8.66 16.68
CA ARG A 53 3.98 -7.62 17.53
C ARG A 53 5.39 -7.22 17.09
N ASP A 54 6.05 -8.07 16.31
CA ASP A 54 7.40 -7.80 15.80
C ASP A 54 7.38 -7.23 14.39
N ALA A 55 6.21 -7.15 13.76
CA ALA A 55 6.08 -6.74 12.36
C ALA A 55 6.62 -5.32 12.13
N TRP A 56 6.52 -4.44 13.11
CA TRP A 56 7.00 -3.05 12.99
C TRP A 56 8.49 -2.97 12.68
N ALA A 57 9.28 -3.88 13.25
CA ALA A 57 10.72 -3.89 13.03
C ALA A 57 11.07 -4.22 11.58
N PHE A 58 10.30 -5.12 10.96
CA PHE A 58 10.49 -5.45 9.56
C PHE A 58 9.89 -4.40 8.64
N ALA A 59 8.73 -3.87 8.99
CA ALA A 59 8.04 -2.86 8.18
C ALA A 59 8.88 -1.60 8.02
N GLN A 60 9.63 -1.20 9.05
CA GLN A 60 10.51 -0.04 8.97
C GLN A 60 11.60 -0.19 7.90
N ARG A 61 11.94 -1.41 7.53
CA ARG A 61 12.99 -1.68 6.54
C ARG A 61 12.50 -1.58 5.10
N ILE A 62 11.21 -1.34 4.89
CA ILE A 62 10.69 -1.16 3.55
C ILE A 62 11.29 0.09 2.90
N CYS A 63 11.43 1.16 3.67
CA CYS A 63 11.87 2.45 3.15
C CYS A 63 12.73 3.18 4.18
N GLY A 64 13.87 3.71 3.72
CA GLY A 64 14.75 4.49 4.58
C GLY A 64 14.31 5.94 4.73
N VAL A 65 13.47 6.44 3.82
CA VAL A 65 12.97 7.81 3.87
C VAL A 65 11.72 7.89 4.74
N CYS A 66 10.86 6.89 4.67
CA CYS A 66 9.56 6.87 5.35
C CYS A 66 9.50 5.82 6.46
N THR A 67 10.62 5.54 7.09
CA THR A 67 10.77 4.52 8.13
C THR A 67 9.71 4.63 9.22
N LEU A 68 9.52 5.83 9.77
CA LEU A 68 8.59 6.06 10.87
C LEU A 68 7.15 5.74 10.48
N VAL A 69 6.74 6.14 9.29
CA VAL A 69 5.36 5.95 8.85
C VAL A 69 5.03 4.46 8.72
N HIS A 70 5.95 3.69 8.14
CA HIS A 70 5.76 2.25 8.03
C HIS A 70 5.72 1.58 9.39
N GLY A 71 6.61 1.99 10.31
CA GLY A 71 6.62 1.46 11.66
C GLY A 71 5.32 1.78 12.40
N LEU A 72 4.86 3.01 12.28
CA LEU A 72 3.64 3.47 12.94
C LEU A 72 2.41 2.72 12.42
N ALA A 73 2.29 2.60 11.11
CA ALA A 73 1.18 1.86 10.51
C ALA A 73 1.18 0.41 10.95
N SER A 74 2.35 -0.20 11.01
CA SER A 74 2.50 -1.59 11.43
C SER A 74 2.10 -1.79 12.88
N VAL A 75 2.46 -0.86 13.76
CA VAL A 75 2.08 -0.94 15.18
C VAL A 75 0.57 -0.78 15.35
N ARG A 76 -0.03 0.11 14.59
CA ARG A 76 -1.46 0.36 14.69
C ARG A 76 -2.32 -0.78 14.20
N ALA A 77 -1.87 -1.50 13.18
CA ALA A 77 -2.65 -2.57 12.58
C ALA A 77 -3.04 -3.68 13.57
N PRO A 78 -2.08 -4.35 14.25
CA PRO A 78 -2.44 -5.35 15.25
C PRO A 78 -3.07 -4.71 16.49
N GLY A 79 -2.69 -3.48 16.82
CA GLY A 79 -3.28 -2.75 17.92
C GLY A 79 -4.76 -2.54 17.76
N GLU A 80 -5.19 -2.14 16.58
CA GLU A 80 -6.60 -1.96 16.27
C GLU A 80 -7.36 -3.29 16.36
N SER A 81 -6.76 -4.35 15.85
CA SER A 81 -7.33 -5.68 15.91
C SER A 81 -7.52 -6.13 17.35
N THR A 82 -6.51 -5.92 18.20
CA THR A 82 -6.55 -6.23 19.61
C THR A 82 -7.58 -5.36 20.32
N SER A 83 -7.64 -4.09 19.96
CA SER A 83 -8.58 -3.15 20.54
C SER A 83 -10.04 -3.58 20.32
N ARG A 84 -10.32 -4.09 19.14
CA ARG A 84 -11.67 -4.58 18.83
C ARG A 84 -12.05 -5.77 19.71
N SER A 85 -11.12 -6.65 19.99
CA SER A 85 -11.40 -7.84 20.79
C SER A 85 -11.38 -7.54 22.28
N SER A 86 -10.57 -6.59 22.73
CA SER A 86 -10.41 -6.27 24.15
C SER A 86 -11.10 -4.97 24.57
N GLY A 87 -11.58 -4.21 23.61
CA GLY A 87 -12.22 -2.92 23.88
C GLY A 87 -11.25 -1.77 24.08
N ARG A 88 -9.94 -1.97 23.76
CA ARG A 88 -8.97 -0.90 23.83
C ARG A 88 -7.69 -1.27 23.12
N PHE A 89 -6.91 -0.23 22.96
CA PHE A 89 -5.58 -0.36 22.45
C PHE A 89 -4.65 0.56 23.23
#